data_fcbfcae0a336b0d57ea28c4f9c161a59
#
_entry.id   fcbfcae0a336b0d57ea28c4f9c161a59
#
_cell.length_a   1.000
_cell.length_b   1.000
_cell.length_c   1.000
_cell.angle_alpha   90.00
_cell.angle_beta   90.00
_cell.angle_gamma   90.00
#
_symmetry.space_group_name_H-M   'P 1'
#
loop_
_entity.id
_entity.type
_entity.pdbx_description
1 polymer ?
#
loop_
_entity_poly.entity_id
_entity_poly.type
_entity_poly.pdbx_seq_one_letter_code
_entity_poly.pdbx_strand_id
1 'polypeptide(L)'
;MIDIKDEEKLQMLVDSQSELNYRELTNFLELPYLRGYSKDKQLNELSKICKIEKDKTKYKITEIYDSALIKKDGKSTTLPDIEYILLSQLSKSDIDGTLFVSNKELLRLCYMINNNYYAILNDKHRNSAFIGEKYGFDDSFIEYVDKAYDILKPSLVNALKSMSNSKEIAITTGYKAVKDNNTIICASVTDELGEELFRIQGYAMEKLGVKKYSDFWGRYINKRQDYYDLCNAIVKDKSENDPKWIQNGWNFDKFYQCYAITLNINKMKFDLKSLQSAREDLNGITKDKMHNTKLLRDLSYNDIDKWFMVCNTSQGDKQYSIVDDIKIISSL
;
A
#
# COMPACT_ATOMS: atom_id res chain seq x y z
N MET A 1 19.03 0.30 -2.35
CA MET A 1 19.46 -0.46 -1.16
C MET A 1 20.83 -1.03 -1.42
N ILE A 2 21.69 -1.05 -0.42
CA ILE A 2 23.00 -1.68 -0.53
C ILE A 2 22.81 -3.19 -0.39
N ASP A 3 23.21 -3.94 -1.40
CA ASP A 3 23.28 -5.40 -1.34
C ASP A 3 24.59 -5.77 -0.61
N ILE A 4 24.52 -5.89 0.71
CA ILE A 4 25.64 -6.41 1.50
C ILE A 4 25.51 -7.92 1.47
N LYS A 5 26.29 -8.52 0.59
CA LYS A 5 26.34 -9.97 0.39
C LYS A 5 26.89 -10.75 1.59
N ASP A 6 27.45 -10.04 2.57
CA ASP A 6 28.22 -10.67 3.63
C ASP A 6 27.99 -9.96 4.98
N GLU A 7 27.00 -10.45 5.75
CA GLU A 7 26.75 -9.98 7.13
C GLU A 7 27.98 -10.24 8.03
N GLU A 8 28.81 -11.24 7.71
CA GLU A 8 30.02 -11.57 8.48
C GLU A 8 31.03 -10.42 8.43
N LYS A 9 31.16 -9.74 7.28
CA LYS A 9 32.06 -8.57 7.17
C LYS A 9 31.63 -7.40 8.04
N LEU A 10 30.32 -7.16 8.16
CA LEU A 10 29.83 -6.14 9.10
C LEU A 10 30.15 -6.53 10.54
N GLN A 11 29.95 -7.80 10.91
CA GLN A 11 30.26 -8.28 12.25
C GLN A 11 31.78 -8.15 12.57
N MET A 12 32.65 -8.46 11.60
CA MET A 12 34.10 -8.26 11.76
C MET A 12 34.45 -6.80 12.02
N LEU A 13 33.75 -5.82 11.42
CA LEU A 13 33.99 -4.39 11.68
C LEU A 13 33.52 -3.99 13.08
N VAL A 14 32.42 -4.55 13.55
CA VAL A 14 31.92 -4.31 14.92
C VAL A 14 32.91 -4.90 15.93
N ASP A 15 33.30 -6.14 15.75
CA ASP A 15 34.19 -6.84 16.68
C ASP A 15 35.60 -6.21 16.75
N SER A 16 36.15 -5.80 15.61
CA SER A 16 37.45 -5.16 15.53
C SER A 16 37.45 -3.71 15.97
N GLN A 17 36.29 -3.08 16.12
CA GLN A 17 36.16 -1.64 16.41
C GLN A 17 36.97 -0.74 15.47
N SER A 18 37.18 -1.19 14.22
CA SER A 18 38.06 -0.54 13.25
C SER A 18 37.51 0.79 12.77
N GLU A 19 38.37 1.80 12.71
CA GLU A 19 38.08 3.10 12.13
C GLU A 19 38.64 3.18 10.71
N LEU A 20 37.75 3.18 9.71
CA LEU A 20 38.11 3.15 8.29
C LEU A 20 37.73 4.48 7.61
N ASN A 21 38.57 4.96 6.68
CA ASN A 21 38.12 6.01 5.79
C ASN A 21 37.08 5.44 4.80
N TYR A 22 36.36 6.32 4.10
CA TYR A 22 35.26 5.87 3.22
C TYR A 22 35.71 4.88 2.12
N ARG A 23 36.94 5.06 1.58
CA ARG A 23 37.48 4.17 0.56
C ARG A 23 37.81 2.78 1.13
N GLU A 24 38.39 2.76 2.29
CA GLU A 24 38.69 1.52 3.01
C GLU A 24 37.41 0.78 3.40
N LEU A 25 36.40 1.51 3.90
CA LEU A 25 35.10 0.96 4.25
C LEU A 25 34.40 0.33 3.04
N THR A 26 34.34 1.05 1.92
CA THR A 26 33.70 0.52 0.70
C THR A 26 34.47 -0.67 0.13
N ASN A 27 35.80 -0.65 0.15
CA ASN A 27 36.61 -1.78 -0.30
C ASN A 27 36.38 -3.01 0.59
N PHE A 28 36.33 -2.85 1.90
CA PHE A 28 36.14 -3.94 2.85
C PHE A 28 34.74 -4.59 2.66
N LEU A 29 33.73 -3.76 2.47
CA LEU A 29 32.36 -4.21 2.26
C LEU A 29 32.04 -4.57 0.78
N GLU A 30 33.04 -4.56 -0.09
CA GLU A 30 32.90 -4.80 -1.53
C GLU A 30 31.86 -3.92 -2.22
N LEU A 31 31.71 -2.67 -1.73
CA LEU A 31 30.81 -1.69 -2.28
C LEU A 31 31.50 -0.78 -3.29
N PRO A 32 30.79 -0.24 -4.30
CA PRO A 32 31.36 0.70 -5.24
C PRO A 32 31.77 1.99 -4.52
N TYR A 33 32.98 2.51 -4.85
CA TYR A 33 33.43 3.80 -4.34
C TYR A 33 32.70 4.95 -5.07
N LEU A 34 31.89 5.69 -4.35
CA LEU A 34 31.07 6.79 -4.88
C LEU A 34 31.54 8.15 -4.33
N ARG A 35 31.13 9.26 -4.99
CA ARG A 35 31.48 10.63 -4.59
C ARG A 35 30.22 11.51 -4.47
N GLY A 36 30.36 12.63 -3.75
CA GLY A 36 29.28 13.61 -3.58
C GLY A 36 27.99 13.00 -3.07
N TYR A 37 26.87 13.41 -3.61
CA TYR A 37 25.53 12.98 -3.22
C TYR A 37 25.36 11.45 -3.20
N SER A 38 25.95 10.75 -4.16
CA SER A 38 25.86 9.28 -4.24
C SER A 38 26.57 8.58 -3.09
N LYS A 39 27.67 9.16 -2.58
CA LYS A 39 28.35 8.70 -1.36
C LYS A 39 27.44 8.85 -0.16
N ASP A 40 26.83 10.02 0.00
CA ASP A 40 25.98 10.30 1.15
C ASP A 40 24.75 9.40 1.14
N LYS A 41 24.17 9.15 -0.05
CA LYS A 41 23.09 8.17 -0.23
C LYS A 41 23.53 6.76 0.18
N GLN A 42 24.74 6.32 -0.23
CA GLN A 42 25.26 5.00 0.13
C GLN A 42 25.47 4.87 1.64
N LEU A 43 26.07 5.88 2.30
CA LEU A 43 26.24 5.89 3.74
C LEU A 43 24.89 5.91 4.49
N ASN A 44 23.89 6.61 3.97
CA ASN A 44 22.56 6.59 4.53
C ASN A 44 21.90 5.21 4.41
N GLU A 45 22.04 4.54 3.25
CA GLU A 45 21.57 3.15 3.09
C GLU A 45 22.29 2.20 4.06
N LEU A 46 23.61 2.32 4.21
CA LEU A 46 24.37 1.52 5.15
C LEU A 46 23.92 1.76 6.60
N SER A 47 23.59 3.00 6.95
CA SER A 47 23.11 3.36 8.28
C SER A 47 21.69 2.86 8.60
N LYS A 48 20.98 2.26 7.66
CA LYS A 48 19.71 1.57 7.90
C LYS A 48 19.92 0.17 8.50
N ILE A 49 21.09 -0.42 8.29
CA ILE A 49 21.42 -1.79 8.73
C ILE A 49 22.43 -1.84 9.87
N CYS A 50 23.20 -0.77 10.06
CA CYS A 50 24.16 -0.70 11.13
C CYS A 50 24.33 0.73 11.66
N LYS A 51 24.77 0.86 12.91
CA LYS A 51 25.11 2.14 13.50
C LYS A 51 26.51 2.54 13.05
N ILE A 52 26.58 3.69 12.37
CA ILE A 52 27.83 4.27 11.87
C ILE A 52 28.13 5.52 12.66
N GLU A 53 29.28 5.56 13.30
CA GLU A 53 29.84 6.73 13.94
C GLU A 53 30.91 7.34 13.01
N LYS A 54 30.90 8.66 12.88
CA LYS A 54 31.86 9.39 12.03
C LYS A 54 32.69 10.31 12.89
N ASP A 55 33.99 10.11 12.83
CA ASP A 55 34.98 11.07 13.35
C ASP A 55 35.84 11.62 12.20
N LYS A 56 35.68 12.93 11.93
CA LYS A 56 36.34 13.63 10.82
C LYS A 56 36.13 12.91 9.46
N THR A 57 37.13 12.15 9.03
CA THR A 57 37.12 11.43 7.75
C THR A 57 36.96 9.93 7.90
N LYS A 58 36.92 9.43 9.13
CA LYS A 58 36.81 8.02 9.46
C LYS A 58 35.42 7.63 9.87
N TYR A 59 35.06 6.39 9.60
CA TYR A 59 33.79 5.75 9.90
C TYR A 59 34.04 4.52 10.73
N LYS A 60 33.23 4.32 11.77
CA LYS A 60 33.28 3.16 12.66
C LYS A 60 31.89 2.54 12.70
N ILE A 61 31.78 1.24 12.50
CA ILE A 61 30.55 0.51 12.69
C ILE A 61 30.55 -0.03 14.12
N THR A 62 29.54 0.37 14.91
CA THR A 62 29.51 0.05 16.35
C THR A 62 28.43 -0.98 16.68
N GLU A 63 27.45 -1.17 15.81
CA GLU A 63 26.32 -2.05 16.06
C GLU A 63 25.70 -2.47 14.73
N ILE A 64 25.30 -3.74 14.60
CA ILE A 64 24.47 -4.21 13.50
C ILE A 64 23.04 -4.32 14.05
N TYR A 65 22.08 -3.80 13.31
CA TYR A 65 20.70 -3.88 13.72
C TYR A 65 20.11 -5.24 13.33
N ASP A 66 19.36 -5.84 14.24
CA ASP A 66 18.63 -7.10 13.98
C ASP A 66 17.58 -6.95 12.86
N SER A 67 17.19 -5.72 12.59
CA SER A 67 16.29 -5.34 11.50
C SER A 67 16.76 -4.05 10.83
N ALA A 68 16.45 -3.89 9.54
CA ALA A 68 16.76 -2.65 8.84
C ALA A 68 15.97 -1.47 9.43
N LEU A 69 16.69 -0.41 9.85
CA LEU A 69 16.06 0.81 10.33
C LEU A 69 15.76 1.75 9.16
N ILE A 70 14.53 2.17 9.03
CA ILE A 70 14.17 3.29 8.14
C ILE A 70 14.37 4.58 8.93
N LYS A 71 15.49 5.28 8.68
CA LYS A 71 15.71 6.60 9.30
C LYS A 71 14.71 7.61 8.78
N LYS A 72 14.05 8.31 9.69
CA LYS A 72 13.19 9.44 9.39
C LYS A 72 14.06 10.65 9.07
N ASP A 73 14.19 10.99 7.80
CA ASP A 73 14.69 12.30 7.40
C ASP A 73 13.62 13.33 7.78
N GLY A 74 13.98 14.33 8.60
CA GLY A 74 13.08 15.24 9.30
C GLY A 74 12.11 16.11 8.48
N LYS A 75 11.76 15.72 7.26
CA LYS A 75 10.85 16.46 6.37
C LYS A 75 9.56 15.73 5.94
N SER A 76 9.47 14.41 6.12
CA SER A 76 8.22 13.68 5.84
C SER A 76 8.15 12.46 6.75
N THR A 77 7.36 12.58 7.75
CA THR A 77 7.29 11.60 8.85
C THR A 77 6.48 10.36 8.52
N THR A 78 5.59 10.41 7.51
CA THR A 78 4.74 9.27 7.13
C THR A 78 5.36 8.32 6.11
N LEU A 79 6.26 8.81 5.26
CA LEU A 79 6.78 8.03 4.14
C LEU A 79 7.61 6.82 4.59
N PRO A 80 8.60 6.98 5.49
CA PRO A 80 9.39 5.86 5.98
C PRO A 80 8.56 4.79 6.70
N ASP A 81 7.54 5.18 7.46
CA ASP A 81 6.69 4.23 8.18
C ASP A 81 5.82 3.41 7.23
N ILE A 82 5.25 4.05 6.19
CA ILE A 82 4.51 3.36 5.14
C ILE A 82 5.43 2.40 4.38
N GLU A 83 6.62 2.84 3.98
CA GLU A 83 7.62 2.03 3.29
C GLU A 83 8.00 0.80 4.13
N TYR A 84 8.32 0.99 5.40
CA TYR A 84 8.67 -0.10 6.31
C TYR A 84 7.55 -1.13 6.47
N ILE A 85 6.31 -0.67 6.68
CA ILE A 85 5.15 -1.54 6.83
C ILE A 85 4.88 -2.31 5.52
N LEU A 86 4.92 -1.63 4.38
CA LEU A 86 4.70 -2.26 3.06
C LEU A 86 5.76 -3.32 2.77
N LEU A 87 7.04 -3.02 2.98
CA LEU A 87 8.13 -3.98 2.80
C LEU A 87 7.96 -5.20 3.72
N SER A 88 7.56 -4.97 4.98
CA SER A 88 7.25 -6.05 5.92
C SER A 88 6.11 -6.95 5.44
N GLN A 89 5.07 -6.39 4.84
CA GLN A 89 3.95 -7.18 4.32
C GLN A 89 4.31 -7.90 3.03
N LEU A 90 5.02 -7.24 2.12
CA LEU A 90 5.51 -7.84 0.87
C LEU A 90 6.45 -9.01 1.13
N SER A 91 7.32 -8.91 2.14
CA SER A 91 8.27 -9.99 2.49
C SER A 91 7.59 -11.25 3.03
N LYS A 92 6.31 -11.17 3.45
CA LYS A 92 5.50 -12.28 3.95
C LYS A 92 4.61 -12.91 2.87
N SER A 93 4.50 -12.29 1.68
CA SER A 93 3.66 -12.83 0.62
C SER A 93 4.35 -14.03 -0.05
N ASP A 94 3.74 -15.22 0.10
CA ASP A 94 4.28 -16.49 -0.43
C ASP A 94 3.92 -16.77 -1.89
N ILE A 95 3.12 -15.93 -2.51
CA ILE A 95 2.61 -16.17 -3.88
C ILE A 95 3.57 -15.54 -4.87
N ASP A 96 4.52 -16.30 -5.40
CA ASP A 96 5.47 -15.94 -6.48
C ASP A 96 6.12 -14.54 -6.33
N GLY A 97 6.19 -14.03 -5.09
CA GLY A 97 6.74 -12.71 -4.77
C GLY A 97 5.93 -11.52 -5.29
N THR A 98 4.71 -11.72 -5.81
CA THR A 98 3.85 -10.63 -6.31
C THR A 98 2.60 -10.47 -5.45
N LEU A 99 2.38 -9.25 -4.96
CA LEU A 99 1.20 -8.86 -4.18
C LEU A 99 0.20 -8.12 -5.07
N PHE A 100 -1.02 -8.66 -5.21
CA PHE A 100 -2.10 -8.01 -5.93
C PHE A 100 -3.01 -7.25 -4.97
N VAL A 101 -3.00 -5.93 -5.04
CA VAL A 101 -3.70 -5.07 -4.07
C VAL A 101 -4.28 -3.81 -4.68
N SER A 102 -5.46 -3.42 -4.22
CA SER A 102 -6.04 -2.11 -4.47
C SER A 102 -5.49 -1.05 -3.49
N ASN A 103 -5.73 0.24 -3.79
CA ASN A 103 -5.38 1.31 -2.86
C ASN A 103 -6.02 1.13 -1.47
N LYS A 104 -7.28 0.64 -1.43
CA LYS A 104 -7.98 0.41 -0.16
C LYS A 104 -7.32 -0.70 0.66
N GLU A 105 -6.95 -1.80 0.01
CA GLU A 105 -6.25 -2.91 0.65
C GLU A 105 -4.87 -2.48 1.15
N LEU A 106 -4.14 -1.65 0.37
CA LEU A 106 -2.86 -1.09 0.80
C LEU A 106 -3.00 -0.20 2.03
N LEU A 107 -4.01 0.68 2.07
CA LEU A 107 -4.29 1.49 3.27
C LEU A 107 -4.56 0.61 4.50
N ARG A 108 -5.26 -0.50 4.31
CA ARG A 108 -5.50 -1.48 5.38
C ARG A 108 -4.21 -2.19 5.80
N LEU A 109 -3.41 -2.64 4.85
CA LEU A 109 -2.11 -3.27 5.11
C LEU A 109 -1.17 -2.34 5.87
N CYS A 110 -1.22 -1.04 5.59
CA CYS A 110 -0.47 -0.01 6.32
C CYS A 110 -1.11 0.40 7.66
N TYR A 111 -2.21 -0.23 8.06
CA TYR A 111 -2.95 0.11 9.30
C TYR A 111 -3.46 1.56 9.35
N MET A 112 -3.58 2.23 8.21
CA MET A 112 -4.18 3.56 8.12
C MET A 112 -5.71 3.51 8.23
N ILE A 113 -6.30 2.37 7.92
CA ILE A 113 -7.73 2.07 8.01
C ILE A 113 -7.94 0.64 8.52
N ASN A 114 -9.11 0.37 9.07
CA ASN A 114 -9.52 -0.96 9.55
C ASN A 114 -10.62 -1.61 8.69
N ASN A 115 -11.17 -2.72 9.14
CA ASN A 115 -12.19 -3.46 8.42
C ASN A 115 -13.53 -2.70 8.33
N ASN A 116 -13.89 -1.91 9.35
CA ASN A 116 -15.11 -1.11 9.33
C ASN A 116 -15.13 -0.11 8.17
N TYR A 117 -13.97 0.49 7.85
CA TYR A 117 -13.86 1.39 6.72
C TYR A 117 -14.32 0.75 5.41
N TYR A 118 -13.90 -0.51 5.17
CA TYR A 118 -14.33 -1.26 3.99
C TYR A 118 -15.84 -1.49 3.97
N ALA A 119 -16.36 -1.90 5.11
CA ALA A 119 -17.76 -2.21 5.25
C ALA A 119 -18.62 -0.97 4.95
N ILE A 120 -18.26 0.18 5.51
CA ILE A 120 -18.98 1.44 5.28
C ILE A 120 -18.87 1.88 3.81
N LEU A 121 -17.65 1.87 3.24
CA LEU A 121 -17.44 2.34 1.86
C LEU A 121 -18.06 1.46 0.79
N ASN A 122 -18.14 0.16 1.02
CA ASN A 122 -18.65 -0.76 0.01
C ASN A 122 -20.17 -0.64 -0.17
N ASP A 123 -20.91 -0.31 0.89
CA ASP A 123 -22.36 -0.28 0.91
C ASP A 123 -22.94 0.99 1.58
N LYS A 124 -22.25 2.10 1.46
CA LYS A 124 -22.55 3.35 2.13
C LYS A 124 -24.01 3.78 2.02
N HIS A 125 -24.54 3.81 0.80
CA HIS A 125 -25.91 4.30 0.55
C HIS A 125 -26.98 3.37 1.15
N ARG A 126 -26.75 2.07 1.13
CA ARG A 126 -27.70 1.09 1.66
C ARG A 126 -27.66 1.04 3.19
N ASN A 127 -26.47 1.16 3.77
CA ASN A 127 -26.24 0.86 5.18
C ASN A 127 -26.06 2.11 6.04
N SER A 128 -25.89 3.30 5.46
CA SER A 128 -25.59 4.53 6.21
C SER A 128 -26.65 4.87 7.25
N ALA A 129 -27.91 4.80 6.91
CA ALA A 129 -29.01 5.10 7.83
C ALA A 129 -29.02 4.14 9.03
N PHE A 130 -28.90 2.83 8.77
CA PHE A 130 -28.85 1.82 9.82
C PHE A 130 -27.62 1.97 10.73
N ILE A 131 -26.46 2.19 10.13
CA ILE A 131 -25.20 2.37 10.87
C ILE A 131 -25.25 3.66 11.68
N GLY A 132 -25.78 4.75 11.10
CA GLY A 132 -25.98 6.03 11.78
C GLY A 132 -26.89 5.89 13.01
N GLU A 133 -28.03 5.25 12.86
CA GLU A 133 -28.99 5.00 13.95
C GLU A 133 -28.37 4.12 15.06
N LYS A 134 -27.78 2.98 14.69
CA LYS A 134 -27.24 2.01 15.65
C LYS A 134 -26.05 2.54 16.44
N TYR A 135 -25.16 3.30 15.81
CA TYR A 135 -23.91 3.79 16.44
C TYR A 135 -23.92 5.27 16.76
N GLY A 136 -25.04 5.96 16.51
CA GLY A 136 -25.18 7.39 16.77
C GLY A 136 -24.28 8.26 15.87
N PHE A 137 -24.08 7.86 14.62
CA PHE A 137 -23.35 8.64 13.63
C PHE A 137 -24.33 9.52 12.85
N ASP A 138 -23.98 10.74 12.63
CA ASP A 138 -24.71 11.67 11.80
C ASP A 138 -24.21 11.69 10.34
N ASP A 139 -24.88 12.46 9.50
CA ASP A 139 -24.53 12.57 8.09
C ASP A 139 -23.11 13.12 7.87
N SER A 140 -22.60 13.97 8.78
CA SER A 140 -21.27 14.54 8.67
C SER A 140 -20.19 13.45 8.82
N PHE A 141 -20.40 12.47 9.70
CA PHE A 141 -19.51 11.32 9.83
C PHE A 141 -19.43 10.51 8.53
N ILE A 142 -20.58 10.26 7.90
CA ILE A 142 -20.64 9.50 6.66
C ILE A 142 -19.94 10.26 5.52
N GLU A 143 -20.17 11.58 5.42
CA GLU A 143 -19.44 12.43 4.46
C GLU A 143 -17.94 12.43 4.70
N TYR A 144 -17.53 12.41 5.97
CA TYR A 144 -16.13 12.35 6.34
C TYR A 144 -15.47 11.02 5.91
N VAL A 145 -16.16 9.89 6.03
CA VAL A 145 -15.65 8.59 5.57
C VAL A 145 -15.28 8.63 4.08
N ASP A 146 -16.07 9.30 3.25
CA ASP A 146 -15.75 9.45 1.82
C ASP A 146 -14.47 10.29 1.60
N LYS A 147 -14.36 11.41 2.31
CA LYS A 147 -13.23 12.33 2.18
C LYS A 147 -11.93 11.75 2.73
N ALA A 148 -12.00 10.85 3.71
CA ALA A 148 -10.82 10.25 4.34
C ALA A 148 -9.92 9.52 3.31
N TYR A 149 -10.50 8.85 2.34
CA TYR A 149 -9.74 8.18 1.28
C TYR A 149 -8.87 9.16 0.47
N ASP A 150 -9.42 10.31 0.10
CA ASP A 150 -8.72 11.31 -0.70
C ASP A 150 -7.59 11.99 0.09
N ILE A 151 -7.68 11.98 1.41
CA ILE A 151 -6.63 12.51 2.31
C ILE A 151 -5.49 11.51 2.48
N LEU A 152 -5.81 10.22 2.62
CA LEU A 152 -4.84 9.16 2.94
C LEU A 152 -4.10 8.66 1.70
N LYS A 153 -4.80 8.50 0.57
CA LYS A 153 -4.27 7.99 -0.69
C LYS A 153 -2.99 8.66 -1.18
N PRO A 154 -2.83 10.00 -1.15
CA PRO A 154 -1.62 10.65 -1.65
C PRO A 154 -0.35 10.21 -0.92
N SER A 155 -0.40 10.00 0.40
CA SER A 155 0.76 9.52 1.18
C SER A 155 1.17 8.12 0.74
N LEU A 156 0.21 7.21 0.56
CA LEU A 156 0.45 5.86 0.06
C LEU A 156 1.05 5.87 -1.36
N VAL A 157 0.46 6.65 -2.29
CA VAL A 157 0.95 6.74 -3.67
C VAL A 157 2.37 7.30 -3.72
N ASN A 158 2.70 8.26 -2.86
CA ASN A 158 4.05 8.81 -2.77
C ASN A 158 5.05 7.78 -2.22
N ALA A 159 4.66 6.97 -1.22
CA ALA A 159 5.47 5.86 -0.72
C ALA A 159 5.75 4.83 -1.82
N LEU A 160 4.72 4.38 -2.52
CA LEU A 160 4.88 3.45 -3.65
C LEU A 160 5.80 3.99 -4.75
N LYS A 161 5.68 5.28 -5.09
CA LYS A 161 6.56 5.93 -6.07
C LYS A 161 8.01 6.00 -5.58
N SER A 162 8.22 6.34 -4.31
CA SER A 162 9.55 6.38 -3.69
C SER A 162 10.22 5.02 -3.76
N MET A 163 9.54 3.97 -3.29
CA MET A 163 10.03 2.59 -3.31
C MET A 163 10.31 2.07 -4.72
N SER A 164 9.46 2.43 -5.70
CA SER A 164 9.66 2.06 -7.10
C SER A 164 10.87 2.79 -7.70
N ASN A 165 11.05 4.08 -7.39
CA ASN A 165 12.21 4.87 -7.85
C ASN A 165 13.54 4.37 -7.24
N SER A 166 13.52 3.91 -6.00
CA SER A 166 14.67 3.28 -5.33
C SER A 166 14.90 1.83 -5.76
N LYS A 167 14.03 1.29 -6.64
CA LYS A 167 14.05 -0.09 -7.13
C LYS A 167 13.87 -1.15 -6.04
N GLU A 168 13.26 -0.78 -4.94
CA GLU A 168 12.89 -1.72 -3.86
C GLU A 168 11.75 -2.62 -4.28
N ILE A 169 10.82 -2.07 -5.07
CA ILE A 169 9.69 -2.79 -5.64
C ILE A 169 9.55 -2.50 -7.14
N ALA A 170 8.96 -3.44 -7.86
CA ALA A 170 8.40 -3.20 -9.18
C ALA A 170 6.87 -3.13 -9.08
N ILE A 171 6.27 -2.15 -9.76
CA ILE A 171 4.82 -1.95 -9.77
C ILE A 171 4.34 -2.04 -11.20
N THR A 172 3.38 -2.93 -11.45
CA THR A 172 2.67 -3.03 -12.72
C THR A 172 1.16 -2.97 -12.49
N THR A 173 0.40 -2.84 -13.56
CA THR A 173 -1.05 -3.00 -13.49
C THR A 173 -1.38 -4.46 -13.25
N GLY A 174 -2.21 -4.72 -12.26
CA GLY A 174 -2.78 -6.02 -11.98
C GLY A 174 -4.31 -6.00 -12.07
N TYR A 175 -4.87 -7.18 -12.10
CA TYR A 175 -6.31 -7.39 -12.12
C TYR A 175 -6.70 -8.47 -11.12
N LYS A 176 -7.84 -8.29 -10.46
CA LYS A 176 -8.51 -9.29 -9.66
C LYS A 176 -9.81 -9.69 -10.35
N ALA A 177 -9.90 -10.93 -10.79
CA ALA A 177 -11.11 -11.53 -11.34
C ALA A 177 -11.94 -12.09 -10.19
N VAL A 178 -13.26 -11.86 -10.23
CA VAL A 178 -14.18 -12.14 -9.13
C VAL A 178 -15.40 -12.91 -9.63
N LYS A 179 -15.73 -13.96 -8.89
CA LYS A 179 -16.95 -14.74 -9.02
C LYS A 179 -17.66 -14.83 -7.67
N ASP A 180 -18.96 -14.63 -7.64
CA ASP A 180 -19.75 -14.69 -6.41
C ASP A 180 -19.14 -13.84 -5.25
N ASN A 181 -18.66 -12.64 -5.59
CA ASN A 181 -17.98 -11.69 -4.71
C ASN A 181 -16.63 -12.17 -4.11
N ASN A 182 -16.12 -13.31 -4.55
CA ASN A 182 -14.80 -13.79 -4.14
C ASN A 182 -13.77 -13.57 -5.25
N THR A 183 -12.57 -13.11 -4.89
CA THR A 183 -11.44 -13.08 -5.82
C THR A 183 -10.98 -14.50 -6.09
N ILE A 184 -11.05 -14.92 -7.35
CA ILE A 184 -10.69 -16.29 -7.77
C ILE A 184 -9.37 -16.34 -8.53
N ILE A 185 -9.03 -15.28 -9.27
CA ILE A 185 -7.80 -15.19 -10.06
C ILE A 185 -7.21 -13.80 -9.88
N CYS A 186 -5.88 -13.73 -9.74
CA CYS A 186 -5.11 -12.50 -9.85
C CYS A 186 -4.17 -12.62 -11.05
N ALA A 187 -4.11 -11.60 -11.89
CA ALA A 187 -3.26 -11.58 -13.08
C ALA A 187 -2.57 -10.23 -13.23
N SER A 188 -1.28 -10.23 -13.59
CA SER A 188 -0.55 -9.03 -14.01
C SER A 188 -0.89 -8.70 -15.45
N VAL A 189 -0.77 -7.44 -15.86
CA VAL A 189 -0.89 -7.04 -17.27
C VAL A 189 0.10 -7.76 -18.20
N THR A 190 1.16 -8.35 -17.65
CA THR A 190 2.14 -9.16 -18.38
C THR A 190 1.73 -10.62 -18.56
N ASP A 191 0.67 -11.06 -17.87
CA ASP A 191 0.13 -12.41 -17.98
C ASP A 191 -0.93 -12.46 -19.08
N GLU A 192 -1.17 -13.62 -19.65
CA GLU A 192 -2.12 -13.81 -20.74
C GLU A 192 -3.54 -13.31 -20.38
N LEU A 193 -4.04 -13.67 -19.21
CA LEU A 193 -5.32 -13.16 -18.72
C LEU A 193 -5.28 -11.65 -18.51
N GLY A 194 -4.20 -11.14 -17.91
CA GLY A 194 -4.06 -9.70 -17.66
C GLY A 194 -4.04 -8.87 -18.94
N GLU A 195 -3.39 -9.36 -20.01
CA GLU A 195 -3.45 -8.74 -21.34
C GLU A 195 -4.88 -8.72 -21.91
N GLU A 196 -5.62 -9.81 -21.78
CA GLU A 196 -7.02 -9.87 -22.21
C GLU A 196 -7.90 -8.87 -21.44
N LEU A 197 -7.74 -8.79 -20.12
CA LEU A 197 -8.49 -7.84 -19.29
C LEU A 197 -8.11 -6.38 -19.63
N PHE A 198 -6.86 -6.13 -19.93
CA PHE A 198 -6.41 -4.82 -20.39
C PHE A 198 -7.03 -4.42 -21.74
N ARG A 199 -7.15 -5.37 -22.68
CA ARG A 199 -7.85 -5.14 -23.97
C ARG A 199 -9.34 -4.86 -23.77
N ILE A 200 -10.01 -5.61 -22.90
CA ILE A 200 -11.43 -5.38 -22.56
C ILE A 200 -11.61 -3.97 -21.97
N GLN A 201 -10.74 -3.58 -21.06
CA GLN A 201 -10.74 -2.25 -20.47
C GLN A 201 -10.56 -1.15 -21.54
N GLY A 202 -9.58 -1.34 -22.42
CA GLY A 202 -9.31 -0.41 -23.54
C GLY A 202 -10.52 -0.26 -24.46
N TYR A 203 -11.11 -1.37 -24.86
CA TYR A 203 -12.32 -1.38 -25.69
C TYR A 203 -13.50 -0.65 -25.04
N ALA A 204 -13.76 -0.92 -23.76
CA ALA A 204 -14.83 -0.25 -23.02
C ALA A 204 -14.61 1.26 -22.92
N MET A 205 -13.36 1.68 -22.66
CA MET A 205 -12.99 3.10 -22.63
C MET A 205 -13.19 3.77 -23.99
N GLU A 206 -12.75 3.13 -25.07
CA GLU A 206 -12.92 3.63 -26.45
C GLU A 206 -14.40 3.81 -26.80
N LYS A 207 -15.23 2.82 -26.52
CA LYS A 207 -16.69 2.88 -26.73
C LYS A 207 -17.37 4.04 -26.03
N LEU A 208 -16.87 4.38 -24.82
CA LEU A 208 -17.40 5.48 -24.02
C LEU A 208 -16.72 6.83 -24.33
N GLY A 209 -15.73 6.85 -25.22
CA GLY A 209 -14.98 8.06 -25.57
C GLY A 209 -14.11 8.58 -24.42
N VAL A 210 -13.61 7.70 -23.56
CA VAL A 210 -12.78 8.02 -22.40
C VAL A 210 -11.34 7.62 -22.70
N LYS A 211 -10.39 8.59 -22.58
CA LYS A 211 -8.99 8.35 -22.95
C LYS A 211 -8.13 7.75 -21.82
N LYS A 212 -8.48 8.06 -20.57
CA LYS A 212 -7.73 7.61 -19.40
C LYS A 212 -8.66 7.02 -18.37
N TYR A 213 -8.27 5.90 -17.79
CA TYR A 213 -9.03 5.25 -16.73
C TYR A 213 -9.29 6.20 -15.52
N SER A 214 -8.31 7.03 -15.17
CA SER A 214 -8.46 8.02 -14.11
C SER A 214 -9.56 9.06 -14.35
N ASP A 215 -9.98 9.27 -15.60
CA ASP A 215 -10.99 10.27 -15.93
C ASP A 215 -12.40 9.87 -15.46
N PHE A 216 -12.62 8.58 -15.15
CA PHE A 216 -13.86 8.09 -14.54
C PHE A 216 -14.07 8.56 -13.10
N TRP A 217 -13.04 9.05 -12.43
CA TRP A 217 -13.14 9.63 -11.08
C TRP A 217 -13.23 11.17 -11.09
N GLY A 218 -13.35 11.76 -12.25
CA GLY A 218 -13.46 13.19 -12.44
C GLY A 218 -14.40 13.54 -13.59
N ARG A 219 -13.81 13.88 -14.75
CA ARG A 219 -14.54 14.41 -15.91
C ARG A 219 -15.69 13.51 -16.42
N TYR A 220 -15.56 12.19 -16.30
CA TYR A 220 -16.52 11.20 -16.81
C TYR A 220 -17.09 10.32 -15.70
N ILE A 221 -17.31 10.87 -14.52
CA ILE A 221 -17.85 10.14 -13.37
C ILE A 221 -19.23 9.53 -13.67
N ASN A 222 -20.04 10.17 -14.48
CA ASN A 222 -21.36 9.70 -14.93
C ASN A 222 -21.29 8.48 -15.84
N LYS A 223 -20.15 8.25 -16.52
CA LYS A 223 -19.94 7.08 -17.39
C LYS A 223 -19.28 5.90 -16.68
N ARG A 224 -18.97 6.04 -15.40
CA ARG A 224 -18.24 5.00 -14.64
C ARG A 224 -19.06 3.71 -14.51
N GLN A 225 -20.36 3.83 -14.26
CA GLN A 225 -21.20 2.64 -14.17
C GLN A 225 -21.31 1.94 -15.53
N ASP A 226 -21.57 2.68 -16.61
CA ASP A 226 -21.63 2.12 -17.97
C ASP A 226 -20.33 1.40 -18.34
N TYR A 227 -19.18 1.92 -17.91
CA TYR A 227 -17.89 1.27 -18.11
C TYR A 227 -17.82 -0.09 -17.43
N TYR A 228 -18.21 -0.17 -16.14
CA TYR A 228 -18.21 -1.45 -15.42
C TYR A 228 -19.23 -2.43 -16.02
N ASP A 229 -20.41 -1.97 -16.38
CA ASP A 229 -21.45 -2.81 -16.96
C ASP A 229 -21.00 -3.39 -18.30
N LEU A 230 -20.36 -2.58 -19.15
CA LEU A 230 -19.80 -3.02 -20.42
C LEU A 230 -18.65 -4.03 -20.21
N CYS A 231 -17.72 -3.77 -19.31
CA CYS A 231 -16.64 -4.71 -18.99
C CYS A 231 -17.20 -6.05 -18.49
N ASN A 232 -18.17 -6.01 -17.57
CA ASN A 232 -18.76 -7.21 -16.98
C ASN A 232 -19.56 -8.01 -18.04
N ALA A 233 -20.29 -7.34 -18.93
CA ALA A 233 -21.01 -8.00 -20.02
C ALA A 233 -20.04 -8.75 -20.96
N ILE A 234 -18.92 -8.12 -21.34
CA ILE A 234 -17.90 -8.74 -22.19
C ILE A 234 -17.27 -9.96 -21.50
N VAL A 235 -16.91 -9.80 -20.21
CA VAL A 235 -16.32 -10.88 -19.42
C VAL A 235 -17.26 -12.08 -19.32
N LYS A 236 -18.53 -11.82 -19.03
CA LYS A 236 -19.55 -12.87 -18.95
C LYS A 236 -19.71 -13.60 -20.28
N ASP A 237 -19.84 -12.87 -21.38
CA ASP A 237 -19.93 -13.47 -22.72
C ASP A 237 -18.71 -14.33 -23.04
N LYS A 238 -17.49 -13.83 -22.76
CA LYS A 238 -16.25 -14.61 -22.98
C LYS A 238 -16.17 -15.84 -22.09
N SER A 239 -16.58 -15.75 -20.83
CA SER A 239 -16.59 -16.89 -19.89
C SER A 239 -17.55 -18.00 -20.33
N GLU A 240 -18.61 -17.67 -21.03
CA GLU A 240 -19.64 -18.60 -21.51
C GLU A 240 -19.33 -19.14 -22.92
N ASN A 241 -18.79 -18.32 -23.82
CA ASN A 241 -18.77 -18.56 -25.26
C ASN A 241 -17.38 -18.57 -25.91
N ASP A 242 -16.33 -18.06 -25.26
CA ASP A 242 -14.97 -18.05 -25.84
C ASP A 242 -14.24 -19.37 -25.53
N PRO A 243 -13.90 -20.21 -26.55
CA PRO A 243 -13.26 -21.49 -26.34
C PRO A 243 -11.93 -21.39 -25.57
N LYS A 244 -11.15 -20.32 -25.79
CA LYS A 244 -9.89 -20.08 -25.10
C LYS A 244 -10.11 -19.80 -23.62
N TRP A 245 -11.14 -19.02 -23.26
CA TRP A 245 -11.50 -18.72 -21.89
C TRP A 245 -11.97 -19.98 -21.15
N ILE A 246 -12.81 -20.77 -21.81
CA ILE A 246 -13.32 -22.03 -21.28
C ILE A 246 -12.17 -23.03 -21.06
N GLN A 247 -11.26 -23.17 -22.02
CA GLN A 247 -10.09 -24.05 -21.92
C GLN A 247 -9.15 -23.65 -20.78
N ASN A 248 -8.96 -22.35 -20.56
CA ASN A 248 -8.10 -21.83 -19.50
C ASN A 248 -8.81 -21.78 -18.13
N GLY A 249 -10.08 -22.14 -18.04
CA GLY A 249 -10.86 -22.10 -16.81
C GLY A 249 -11.14 -20.67 -16.30
N TRP A 250 -11.12 -19.67 -17.22
CA TRP A 250 -11.39 -18.27 -16.89
C TRP A 250 -12.89 -18.03 -16.78
N ASN A 251 -13.47 -18.45 -15.66
CA ASN A 251 -14.90 -18.36 -15.39
C ASN A 251 -15.17 -17.42 -14.22
N PHE A 252 -15.45 -16.14 -14.51
CA PHE A 252 -15.73 -15.11 -13.52
C PHE A 252 -16.71 -14.07 -14.06
N ASP A 253 -17.33 -13.29 -13.15
CA ASP A 253 -18.43 -12.38 -13.48
C ASP A 253 -17.95 -10.95 -13.73
N LYS A 254 -16.89 -10.55 -13.06
CA LYS A 254 -16.35 -9.19 -13.07
C LYS A 254 -14.87 -9.15 -12.71
N PHE A 255 -14.24 -8.04 -13.01
CA PHE A 255 -12.85 -7.79 -12.60
C PHE A 255 -12.64 -6.34 -12.18
N TYR A 256 -11.59 -6.12 -11.41
CA TYR A 256 -11.12 -4.75 -11.13
C TYR A 256 -9.62 -4.64 -11.29
N GLN A 257 -9.21 -3.43 -11.69
CA GLN A 257 -7.81 -3.07 -11.74
C GLN A 257 -7.26 -2.88 -10.31
N CYS A 258 -6.07 -3.38 -10.10
CA CYS A 258 -5.29 -3.23 -8.87
C CYS A 258 -3.80 -2.99 -9.20
N TYR A 259 -2.96 -2.91 -8.19
CA TYR A 259 -1.51 -3.01 -8.36
C TYR A 259 -1.08 -4.46 -8.30
N ALA A 260 -0.13 -4.82 -9.16
CA ALA A 260 0.70 -6.00 -9.00
C ALA A 260 2.09 -5.51 -8.55
N ILE A 261 2.44 -5.77 -7.30
CA ILE A 261 3.67 -5.27 -6.67
C ILE A 261 4.59 -6.45 -6.41
N THR A 262 5.79 -6.41 -6.98
CA THR A 262 6.84 -7.42 -6.79
C THR A 262 7.97 -6.83 -5.97
N LEU A 263 8.46 -7.57 -4.98
CA LEU A 263 9.60 -7.19 -4.17
C LEU A 263 10.90 -7.53 -4.90
N ASN A 264 11.75 -6.52 -5.10
CA ASN A 264 13.03 -6.68 -5.80
C ASN A 264 14.22 -6.92 -4.85
N ILE A 265 13.95 -7.09 -3.55
CA ILE A 265 14.97 -7.15 -2.52
C ILE A 265 14.98 -8.54 -1.89
N ASN A 266 16.19 -9.08 -1.71
CA ASN A 266 16.41 -10.28 -0.91
C ASN A 266 15.93 -10.05 0.54
N LYS A 267 15.36 -11.09 1.16
CA LYS A 267 14.69 -11.11 2.47
C LYS A 267 15.25 -10.09 3.46
N MET A 268 14.47 -9.04 3.73
CA MET A 268 14.75 -8.12 4.83
C MET A 268 14.28 -8.76 6.14
N LYS A 269 15.07 -8.60 7.19
CA LYS A 269 14.63 -8.94 8.55
C LYS A 269 13.80 -7.78 9.10
N PHE A 270 12.61 -8.06 9.59
CA PHE A 270 11.72 -7.09 10.22
C PHE A 270 11.46 -7.53 11.66
N ASP A 271 11.67 -6.63 12.61
CA ASP A 271 11.32 -6.90 14.00
C ASP A 271 9.93 -6.35 14.36
N LEU A 272 9.26 -7.04 15.29
CA LEU A 272 7.91 -6.69 15.72
C LEU A 272 7.85 -5.33 16.42
N LYS A 273 8.89 -4.95 17.16
CA LYS A 273 8.93 -3.70 17.92
C LYS A 273 9.03 -2.50 17.00
N SER A 274 9.90 -2.55 16.00
CA SER A 274 10.03 -1.50 14.98
C SER A 274 8.75 -1.39 14.14
N LEU A 275 8.11 -2.51 13.81
CA LEU A 275 6.85 -2.52 13.09
C LEU A 275 5.71 -1.89 13.92
N GLN A 276 5.65 -2.17 15.21
CA GLN A 276 4.67 -1.57 16.12
C GLN A 276 4.91 -0.07 16.26
N SER A 277 6.16 0.37 16.46
CA SER A 277 6.51 1.79 16.50
C SER A 277 6.12 2.51 15.22
N ALA A 278 6.42 1.94 14.04
CA ALA A 278 6.04 2.52 12.76
C ALA A 278 4.52 2.68 12.61
N ARG A 279 3.74 1.72 13.11
CA ARG A 279 2.26 1.80 13.11
C ARG A 279 1.74 2.91 14.02
N GLU A 280 2.28 3.02 15.24
CA GLU A 280 1.89 4.02 16.23
C GLU A 280 2.20 5.42 15.71
N ASP A 281 3.40 5.62 15.17
CA ASP A 281 3.83 6.88 14.57
C ASP A 281 2.94 7.27 13.38
N LEU A 282 2.67 6.32 12.48
CA LEU A 282 1.82 6.55 11.31
C LEU A 282 0.38 6.92 11.71
N ASN A 283 -0.17 6.27 12.74
CA ASN A 283 -1.49 6.60 13.27
C ASN A 283 -1.54 8.02 13.84
N GLY A 284 -0.56 8.43 14.63
CA GLY A 284 -0.46 9.79 15.18
C GLY A 284 -0.40 10.84 14.09
N ILE A 285 0.50 10.66 13.12
CA ILE A 285 0.67 11.59 12.00
C ILE A 285 -0.56 11.61 11.08
N THR A 286 -1.19 10.47 10.87
CA THR A 286 -2.42 10.38 10.08
C THR A 286 -3.53 11.18 10.74
N LYS A 287 -3.69 11.08 12.06
CA LYS A 287 -4.65 11.87 12.84
C LYS A 287 -4.39 13.37 12.70
N ASP A 288 -3.15 13.80 12.91
CA ASP A 288 -2.76 15.21 12.77
C ASP A 288 -3.00 15.75 11.35
N LYS A 289 -2.67 14.95 10.34
CA LYS A 289 -2.91 15.31 8.95
C LYS A 289 -4.39 15.49 8.66
N MET A 290 -5.24 14.63 9.19
CA MET A 290 -6.68 14.72 9.00
C MET A 290 -7.26 15.95 9.68
N HIS A 291 -6.85 16.27 10.90
CA HIS A 291 -7.25 17.50 11.60
C HIS A 291 -6.84 18.78 10.88
N ASN A 292 -5.69 18.78 10.19
CA ASN A 292 -5.12 19.96 9.54
C ASN A 292 -5.48 20.12 8.06
N THR A 293 -6.25 19.20 7.47
CA THR A 293 -6.57 19.25 6.04
C THR A 293 -7.71 20.19 5.72
N LYS A 294 -7.53 21.03 4.70
CA LYS A 294 -8.55 22.00 4.22
C LYS A 294 -9.90 21.36 3.89
N LEU A 295 -9.88 20.15 3.32
CA LEU A 295 -11.08 19.38 2.95
C LEU A 295 -12.01 19.08 4.14
N LEU A 296 -11.49 19.18 5.36
CA LEU A 296 -12.19 18.82 6.59
C LEU A 296 -12.45 20.01 7.51
N ARG A 297 -12.16 21.24 7.09
CA ARG A 297 -12.34 22.45 7.92
C ARG A 297 -13.78 22.69 8.37
N ASP A 298 -14.72 22.19 7.59
CA ASP A 298 -16.16 22.34 7.85
C ASP A 298 -16.71 21.21 8.74
N LEU A 299 -15.88 20.23 9.09
CA LEU A 299 -16.25 19.11 9.96
C LEU A 299 -15.72 19.34 11.38
N SER A 300 -16.50 18.93 12.36
CA SER A 300 -16.08 19.11 13.76
C SER A 300 -14.91 18.18 14.10
N TYR A 301 -14.07 18.60 15.06
CA TYR A 301 -13.01 17.74 15.61
C TYR A 301 -13.58 16.42 16.16
N ASN A 302 -14.79 16.46 16.67
CA ASN A 302 -15.49 15.31 17.21
C ASN A 302 -15.75 14.23 16.13
N ASP A 303 -16.10 14.63 14.90
CA ASP A 303 -16.33 13.71 13.79
C ASP A 303 -15.04 13.06 13.31
N ILE A 304 -13.94 13.80 13.32
CA ILE A 304 -12.61 13.29 13.00
C ILE A 304 -12.16 12.23 14.02
N ASP A 305 -12.28 12.53 15.30
CA ASP A 305 -11.93 11.61 16.38
C ASP A 305 -12.81 10.37 16.36
N LYS A 306 -14.11 10.53 16.10
CA LYS A 306 -15.08 9.45 15.97
C LYS A 306 -14.73 8.53 14.78
N TRP A 307 -14.39 9.12 13.62
CA TRP A 307 -13.92 8.36 12.47
C TRP A 307 -12.67 7.57 12.82
N PHE A 308 -11.70 8.21 13.50
CA PHE A 308 -10.45 7.57 13.87
C PHE A 308 -10.67 6.36 14.76
N MET A 309 -11.55 6.48 15.75
CA MET A 309 -11.94 5.38 16.63
C MET A 309 -12.63 4.24 15.88
N VAL A 310 -13.51 4.56 14.93
CA VAL A 310 -14.34 3.58 14.22
C VAL A 310 -13.60 2.93 13.05
N CYS A 311 -12.89 3.73 12.25
CA CYS A 311 -12.38 3.34 10.94
C CYS A 311 -10.86 3.15 10.84
N ASN A 312 -10.10 3.55 11.87
CA ASN A 312 -8.65 3.48 11.83
C ASN A 312 -8.06 2.49 12.85
N THR A 313 -8.53 2.49 14.09
CA THR A 313 -7.92 1.69 15.16
C THR A 313 -8.39 0.23 15.13
N SER A 314 -7.54 -0.70 15.60
CA SER A 314 -7.92 -2.10 15.79
C SER A 314 -9.00 -2.31 16.86
N GLN A 315 -9.15 -1.36 17.79
CA GLN A 315 -10.23 -1.36 18.78
C GLN A 315 -11.58 -1.04 18.14
N GLY A 316 -11.60 -0.23 17.07
CA GLY A 316 -12.82 0.10 16.35
C GLY A 316 -13.52 -1.12 15.80
N ASP A 317 -12.80 -2.10 15.26
CA ASP A 317 -13.37 -3.36 14.76
C ASP A 317 -14.09 -4.15 15.88
N LYS A 318 -13.57 -4.09 17.11
CA LYS A 318 -14.16 -4.79 18.26
C LYS A 318 -15.34 -4.03 18.86
N GLN A 319 -15.24 -2.69 18.90
CA GLN A 319 -16.25 -1.83 19.54
C GLN A 319 -17.48 -1.62 18.65
N TYR A 320 -17.30 -1.56 17.35
CA TYR A 320 -18.32 -1.12 16.40
C TYR A 320 -18.66 -2.19 15.36
N SER A 321 -18.48 -3.43 15.53
CA SER A 321 -18.90 -4.61 14.73
C SER A 321 -19.61 -4.37 13.37
N ILE A 322 -19.31 -3.26 12.69
CA ILE A 322 -19.98 -2.80 11.46
C ILE A 322 -19.88 -3.87 10.34
N VAL A 323 -18.81 -4.65 10.34
CA VAL A 323 -18.62 -5.74 9.37
C VAL A 323 -19.70 -6.82 9.53
N ASP A 324 -20.05 -7.16 10.76
CA ASP A 324 -21.06 -8.19 11.05
C ASP A 324 -22.48 -7.66 10.75
N ASP A 325 -22.73 -6.39 11.00
CA ASP A 325 -24.01 -5.74 10.67
C ASP A 325 -24.26 -5.71 9.17
N ILE A 326 -23.25 -5.38 8.36
CA ILE A 326 -23.36 -5.39 6.90
C ILE A 326 -23.63 -6.80 6.36
N LYS A 327 -23.04 -7.84 6.97
CA LYS A 327 -23.33 -9.23 6.61
C LYS A 327 -24.80 -9.58 6.90
N ILE A 328 -25.33 -9.14 8.02
CA ILE A 328 -26.76 -9.34 8.38
C ILE A 328 -27.66 -8.65 7.36
N ILE A 329 -27.40 -7.38 7.05
CA ILE A 329 -28.19 -6.60 6.08
C ILE A 329 -28.11 -7.20 4.68
N SER A 330 -26.96 -7.75 4.30
CA SER A 330 -26.77 -8.37 2.98
C SER A 330 -27.47 -9.73 2.86
N SER A 331 -27.84 -10.35 3.98
CA SER A 331 -28.55 -11.62 4.02
C SER A 331 -30.08 -11.46 4.08
N LEU A 332 -30.59 -10.27 4.31
CA LEU A 332 -31.98 -9.86 4.23
C LEU A 332 -32.35 -9.34 2.83
#